data_e986142bcfcbca3550a988de11c470fb
#
_entry.id   e986142bcfcbca3550a988de11c470fb
#
_cell.length_a   1.000
_cell.length_b   1.000
_cell.length_c   1.000
_cell.angle_alpha   90.00
_cell.angle_beta   90.00
_cell.angle_gamma   90.00
#
_symmetry.space_group_name_H-M   'P 1'
#
loop_
_entity.id
_entity.type
_entity.pdbx_description
1 polymer ?
#
loop_
_entity_poly.entity_id
_entity_poly.type
_entity_poly.pdbx_seq_one_letter_code
_entity_poly.pdbx_strand_id
1 'polypeptide(L)'
;MRRFLVSACFIAVACASGPPTQPNDREWTQITADYAWIDSVRRAQPAPPPSASRKQRIEMAIQTHKKLEPMYVAFIDKVREYHDRTHDPRAAKLLAREKIMMGDEYMDLLSRYDKALEFYRAAVELDPMNQDANQRIATAESRRYVSITAFANVRTGMKEDDVRRLVGLPREDWIKQVVQNGRVYSVWIYPKVDGGASAIYFDNGVVYHTNWNAAAPPSAATR
;
A
#
# COMPACT_ATOMS: atom_id res chain seq x y z
N MET A 1 14.89 66.39 -9.75
CA MET A 1 14.76 65.01 -9.18
C MET A 1 13.39 64.42 -9.56
N ARG A 2 13.34 63.58 -10.62
CA ARG A 2 12.10 62.95 -11.08
C ARG A 2 12.11 61.51 -10.59
N ARG A 3 11.16 61.13 -9.72
CA ARG A 3 10.94 59.75 -9.25
C ARG A 3 10.06 59.01 -10.27
N PHE A 4 10.61 58.00 -10.92
CA PHE A 4 9.86 57.04 -11.71
C PHE A 4 9.26 55.98 -10.77
N LEU A 5 7.94 55.93 -10.69
CA LEU A 5 7.18 54.82 -10.11
C LEU A 5 7.03 53.72 -11.17
N VAL A 6 7.72 52.61 -10.97
CA VAL A 6 7.49 51.39 -11.78
C VAL A 6 6.35 50.61 -11.11
N SER A 7 5.20 50.66 -11.77
CA SER A 7 4.03 49.89 -11.37
C SER A 7 4.19 48.45 -11.92
N ALA A 8 4.49 47.48 -11.05
CA ALA A 8 4.52 46.09 -11.40
C ALA A 8 3.10 45.55 -11.42
N CYS A 9 2.52 45.35 -12.62
CA CYS A 9 1.29 44.57 -12.79
C CYS A 9 1.57 43.12 -12.55
N PHE A 10 1.18 42.61 -11.40
CA PHE A 10 1.04 41.13 -11.17
C PHE A 10 -0.20 40.68 -11.91
N ILE A 11 -0.01 40.01 -13.05
CA ILE A 11 -1.06 39.23 -13.71
C ILE A 11 -1.19 37.91 -12.90
N ALA A 12 -2.13 37.91 -11.98
CA ALA A 12 -2.58 36.67 -11.37
C ALA A 12 -3.32 35.85 -12.45
N VAL A 13 -2.67 34.81 -12.99
CA VAL A 13 -3.34 33.78 -13.77
C VAL A 13 -4.17 32.98 -12.76
N ALA A 14 -5.41 33.41 -12.54
CA ALA A 14 -6.42 32.61 -11.89
C ALA A 14 -6.74 31.44 -12.85
N CYS A 15 -6.28 30.24 -12.53
CA CYS A 15 -6.88 29.02 -13.08
C CYS A 15 -8.35 29.04 -12.67
N ALA A 16 -9.21 29.48 -13.57
CA ALA A 16 -10.65 29.46 -13.36
C ALA A 16 -11.15 28.02 -13.41
N SER A 17 -11.07 27.33 -12.28
CA SER A 17 -11.97 26.22 -12.01
C SER A 17 -13.37 26.83 -11.92
N GLY A 18 -14.21 26.58 -12.90
CA GLY A 18 -15.61 27.01 -12.88
C GLY A 18 -16.31 26.50 -11.60
N PRO A 19 -17.44 27.09 -11.22
CA PRO A 19 -18.20 26.63 -10.07
C PRO A 19 -18.56 25.14 -10.24
N PRO A 20 -18.53 24.35 -9.13
CA PRO A 20 -18.87 22.92 -9.20
C PRO A 20 -20.29 22.76 -9.77
N THR A 21 -20.44 21.85 -10.72
CA THR A 21 -21.76 21.49 -11.27
C THR A 21 -22.52 20.63 -10.27
N GLN A 22 -23.86 20.77 -10.27
CA GLN A 22 -24.68 19.95 -9.39
C GLN A 22 -24.49 18.45 -9.65
N PRO A 23 -24.53 17.60 -8.60
CA PRO A 23 -24.50 16.15 -8.75
C PRO A 23 -25.59 15.69 -9.73
N ASN A 24 -25.23 14.75 -10.61
CA ASN A 24 -26.12 14.20 -11.61
C ASN A 24 -26.43 12.73 -11.28
N ASP A 25 -27.63 12.46 -10.77
CA ASP A 25 -28.02 11.12 -10.34
C ASP A 25 -28.02 10.08 -11.48
N ARG A 26 -28.31 10.49 -12.70
CA ARG A 26 -28.25 9.59 -13.87
C ARG A 26 -26.82 9.17 -14.16
N GLU A 27 -25.88 10.11 -14.14
CA GLU A 27 -24.47 9.83 -14.34
C GLU A 27 -23.92 8.98 -13.18
N TRP A 28 -24.31 9.29 -11.96
CA TRP A 28 -23.95 8.49 -10.79
C TRP A 28 -24.48 7.06 -10.88
N THR A 29 -25.72 6.86 -11.35
CA THR A 29 -26.28 5.53 -11.59
C THR A 29 -25.43 4.73 -12.58
N GLN A 30 -24.94 5.37 -13.65
CA GLN A 30 -24.04 4.71 -14.59
C GLN A 30 -22.70 4.36 -13.97
N ILE A 31 -22.11 5.26 -13.18
CA ILE A 31 -20.86 5.01 -12.43
C ILE A 31 -21.01 3.80 -11.52
N THR A 32 -22.12 3.71 -10.77
CA THR A 32 -22.35 2.57 -9.87
C THR A 32 -22.60 1.26 -10.59
N ALA A 33 -23.23 1.29 -11.77
CA ALA A 33 -23.40 0.11 -12.62
C ALA A 33 -22.05 -0.37 -13.17
N ASP A 34 -21.21 0.55 -13.67
CA ASP A 34 -19.86 0.25 -14.13
C ASP A 34 -19.02 -0.36 -12.98
N TYR A 35 -19.12 0.22 -11.78
CA TYR A 35 -18.44 -0.31 -10.60
C TYR A 35 -18.88 -1.73 -10.25
N ALA A 36 -20.19 -1.98 -10.23
CA ALA A 36 -20.72 -3.31 -9.94
C ALA A 36 -20.23 -4.35 -10.95
N TRP A 37 -20.12 -3.98 -12.21
CA TRP A 37 -19.57 -4.84 -13.25
C TRP A 37 -18.09 -5.12 -13.01
N ILE A 38 -17.25 -4.09 -12.78
CA ILE A 38 -15.81 -4.23 -12.49
C ILE A 38 -15.60 -5.12 -11.26
N ASP A 39 -16.36 -4.88 -10.19
CA ASP A 39 -16.27 -5.67 -8.96
C ASP A 39 -16.69 -7.13 -9.18
N SER A 40 -17.66 -7.37 -10.05
CA SER A 40 -18.01 -8.74 -10.47
C SER A 40 -16.88 -9.45 -11.21
N VAL A 41 -16.22 -8.76 -12.13
CA VAL A 41 -15.06 -9.29 -12.87
C VAL A 41 -13.88 -9.54 -11.93
N ARG A 42 -13.64 -8.65 -10.96
CA ARG A 42 -12.61 -8.81 -9.93
C ARG A 42 -12.87 -10.05 -9.08
N ARG A 43 -14.10 -10.24 -8.58
CA ARG A 43 -14.50 -11.41 -7.79
C ARG A 43 -14.49 -12.74 -8.57
N ALA A 44 -14.66 -12.68 -9.87
CA ALA A 44 -14.58 -13.86 -10.73
C ALA A 44 -13.14 -14.35 -10.98
N GLN A 45 -12.11 -13.56 -10.57
CA GLN A 45 -10.74 -14.04 -10.71
C GLN A 45 -10.48 -15.20 -9.73
N PRO A 46 -9.69 -16.21 -10.14
CA PRO A 46 -9.39 -17.34 -9.29
C PRO A 46 -8.64 -16.90 -8.03
N ALA A 47 -9.17 -17.30 -6.88
CA ALA A 47 -8.46 -17.11 -5.63
C ALA A 47 -7.22 -18.03 -5.57
N PRO A 48 -6.13 -17.59 -4.96
CA PRO A 48 -4.98 -18.46 -4.76
C PRO A 48 -5.37 -19.63 -3.87
N PRO A 49 -4.90 -20.86 -4.19
CA PRO A 49 -5.20 -22.04 -3.37
C PRO A 49 -4.66 -21.84 -1.94
N PRO A 50 -5.30 -22.45 -0.92
CA PRO A 50 -4.86 -22.30 0.47
C PRO A 50 -3.39 -22.69 0.70
N SER A 51 -2.87 -23.63 -0.10
CA SER A 51 -1.47 -24.09 -0.06
C SER A 51 -0.49 -23.18 -0.81
N ALA A 52 -0.98 -22.13 -1.49
CA ALA A 52 -0.11 -21.25 -2.26
C ALA A 52 0.89 -20.53 -1.35
N SER A 53 2.17 -20.57 -1.74
CA SER A 53 3.22 -19.77 -1.11
C SER A 53 2.95 -18.27 -1.27
N ARG A 54 3.58 -17.44 -0.43
CA ARG A 54 3.49 -15.99 -0.57
C ARG A 54 3.89 -15.52 -1.97
N LYS A 55 4.98 -16.05 -2.53
CA LYS A 55 5.44 -15.73 -3.88
C LYS A 55 4.38 -16.04 -4.95
N GLN A 56 3.74 -17.21 -4.86
CA GLN A 56 2.66 -17.56 -5.78
C GLN A 56 1.46 -16.63 -5.64
N ARG A 57 1.06 -16.25 -4.43
CA ARG A 57 -0.02 -15.28 -4.21
C ARG A 57 0.30 -13.91 -4.82
N ILE A 58 1.53 -13.43 -4.64
CA ILE A 58 1.98 -12.17 -5.23
C ILE A 58 1.94 -12.25 -6.77
N GLU A 59 2.46 -13.33 -7.35
CA GLU A 59 2.45 -13.52 -8.80
C GLU A 59 1.02 -13.54 -9.36
N MET A 60 0.10 -14.27 -8.73
CA MET A 60 -1.32 -14.29 -9.12
C MET A 60 -1.96 -12.90 -9.02
N ALA A 61 -1.66 -12.14 -7.97
CA ALA A 61 -2.15 -10.77 -7.82
C ALA A 61 -1.63 -9.88 -8.96
N ILE A 62 -0.34 -9.95 -9.31
CA ILE A 62 0.25 -9.20 -10.41
C ILE A 62 -0.45 -9.53 -11.74
N GLN A 63 -0.68 -10.81 -12.03
CA GLN A 63 -1.37 -11.22 -13.26
C GLN A 63 -2.82 -10.73 -13.29
N THR A 64 -3.52 -10.79 -12.15
CA THR A 64 -4.87 -10.25 -12.02
C THR A 64 -4.87 -8.73 -12.26
N HIS A 65 -3.95 -7.99 -11.67
CA HIS A 65 -3.81 -6.55 -11.88
C HIS A 65 -3.59 -6.21 -13.36
N LYS A 66 -2.61 -6.83 -14.01
CA LYS A 66 -2.34 -6.60 -15.44
C LYS A 66 -3.57 -6.81 -16.32
N LYS A 67 -4.38 -7.82 -15.99
CA LYS A 67 -5.59 -8.13 -16.74
C LYS A 67 -6.69 -7.08 -16.55
N LEU A 68 -6.82 -6.55 -15.34
CA LEU A 68 -7.89 -5.62 -14.96
C LEU A 68 -7.50 -4.15 -15.16
N GLU A 69 -6.21 -3.84 -15.22
CA GLU A 69 -5.65 -2.49 -15.21
C GLU A 69 -6.30 -1.54 -16.23
N PRO A 70 -6.42 -1.87 -17.53
CA PRO A 70 -6.96 -0.92 -18.49
C PRO A 70 -8.40 -0.51 -18.19
N MET A 71 -9.22 -1.46 -17.75
CA MET A 71 -10.61 -1.24 -17.39
C MET A 71 -10.72 -0.44 -16.09
N TYR A 72 -9.87 -0.78 -15.11
CA TYR A 72 -9.85 -0.15 -13.80
C TYR A 72 -9.38 1.30 -13.88
N VAL A 73 -8.31 1.58 -14.62
CA VAL A 73 -7.78 2.94 -14.81
C VAL A 73 -8.84 3.83 -15.45
N ALA A 74 -9.46 3.38 -16.56
CA ALA A 74 -10.52 4.15 -17.23
C ALA A 74 -11.71 4.44 -16.30
N PHE A 75 -12.07 3.48 -15.47
CA PHE A 75 -13.14 3.68 -14.47
C PHE A 75 -12.76 4.70 -13.40
N ILE A 76 -11.58 4.58 -12.80
CA ILE A 76 -11.12 5.50 -11.77
C ILE A 76 -11.00 6.92 -12.30
N ASP A 77 -10.52 7.10 -13.52
CA ASP A 77 -10.43 8.41 -14.17
C ASP A 77 -11.83 9.01 -14.37
N LYS A 78 -12.81 8.22 -14.80
CA LYS A 78 -14.22 8.64 -14.91
C LYS A 78 -14.80 9.09 -13.55
N VAL A 79 -14.57 8.33 -12.48
CA VAL A 79 -15.05 8.68 -11.13
C VAL A 79 -14.36 9.95 -10.63
N ARG A 80 -13.07 10.10 -10.88
CA ARG A 80 -12.31 11.30 -10.50
C ARG A 80 -12.82 12.53 -11.24
N GLU A 81 -12.99 12.46 -12.56
CA GLU A 81 -13.55 13.56 -13.35
C GLU A 81 -14.94 13.97 -12.85
N TYR A 82 -15.81 13.00 -12.56
CA TYR A 82 -17.11 13.27 -11.97
C TYR A 82 -16.98 13.96 -10.60
N HIS A 83 -16.10 13.46 -9.72
CA HIS A 83 -15.86 14.04 -8.41
C HIS A 83 -15.33 15.47 -8.50
N ASP A 84 -14.31 15.72 -9.33
CA ASP A 84 -13.67 17.02 -9.46
C ASP A 84 -14.63 18.09 -10.00
N ARG A 85 -15.57 17.68 -10.84
CA ARG A 85 -16.59 18.56 -11.42
C ARG A 85 -17.76 18.83 -10.48
N THR A 86 -18.20 17.82 -9.70
CA THR A 86 -19.44 17.88 -8.92
C THR A 86 -19.22 18.00 -7.41
N HIS A 87 -18.05 17.63 -6.93
CA HIS A 87 -17.76 17.44 -5.50
C HIS A 87 -18.75 16.52 -4.78
N ASP A 88 -19.33 15.55 -5.51
CA ASP A 88 -20.25 14.59 -4.96
C ASP A 88 -19.58 13.71 -3.90
N PRO A 89 -20.05 13.70 -2.64
CA PRO A 89 -19.43 12.91 -1.59
C PRO A 89 -19.53 11.39 -1.83
N ARG A 90 -20.46 10.94 -2.68
CA ARG A 90 -20.58 9.53 -3.06
C ARG A 90 -19.35 9.09 -3.88
N ALA A 91 -18.88 9.95 -4.78
CA ALA A 91 -17.68 9.70 -5.58
C ALA A 91 -16.41 9.71 -4.72
N ALA A 92 -16.30 10.66 -3.80
CA ALA A 92 -15.19 10.73 -2.83
C ALA A 92 -15.10 9.43 -2.01
N LYS A 93 -16.24 8.94 -1.47
CA LYS A 93 -16.29 7.67 -0.74
C LYS A 93 -15.91 6.46 -1.60
N LEU A 94 -16.31 6.43 -2.86
CA LEU A 94 -15.94 5.35 -3.78
C LEU A 94 -14.44 5.36 -4.05
N LEU A 95 -13.86 6.52 -4.34
CA LEU A 95 -12.41 6.68 -4.54
C LEU A 95 -11.63 6.32 -3.26
N ALA A 96 -12.11 6.74 -2.09
CA ALA A 96 -11.50 6.38 -0.80
C ALA A 96 -11.49 4.86 -0.59
N ARG A 97 -12.61 4.18 -0.88
CA ARG A 97 -12.70 2.71 -0.81
C ARG A 97 -11.66 2.02 -1.69
N GLU A 98 -11.47 2.49 -2.92
CA GLU A 98 -10.48 1.93 -3.83
C GLU A 98 -9.04 2.17 -3.33
N LYS A 99 -8.77 3.33 -2.73
CA LYS A 99 -7.49 3.58 -2.05
C LYS A 99 -7.25 2.61 -0.89
N ILE A 100 -8.27 2.36 -0.07
CA ILE A 100 -8.17 1.39 1.04
C ILE A 100 -7.82 0.00 0.50
N MET A 101 -8.48 -0.47 -0.55
CA MET A 101 -8.22 -1.78 -1.14
C MET A 101 -6.77 -1.90 -1.66
N MET A 102 -6.25 -0.86 -2.31
CA MET A 102 -4.84 -0.84 -2.72
C MET A 102 -3.89 -0.88 -1.51
N GLY A 103 -4.20 -0.13 -0.46
CA GLY A 103 -3.43 -0.18 0.78
C GLY A 103 -3.41 -1.57 1.42
N ASP A 104 -4.56 -2.25 1.44
CA ASP A 104 -4.68 -3.62 1.96
C ASP A 104 -3.79 -4.60 1.17
N GLU A 105 -3.74 -4.51 -0.14
CA GLU A 105 -2.85 -5.34 -0.96
C GLU A 105 -1.37 -5.12 -0.63
N TYR A 106 -0.94 -3.86 -0.50
CA TYR A 106 0.43 -3.55 -0.09
C TYR A 106 0.74 -4.06 1.31
N MET A 107 -0.21 -3.97 2.24
CA MET A 107 -0.04 -4.45 3.61
C MET A 107 0.00 -5.98 3.68
N ASP A 108 -0.98 -6.66 3.09
CA ASP A 108 -1.20 -8.08 3.31
C ASP A 108 -0.30 -8.98 2.45
N LEU A 109 -0.05 -8.60 1.19
CA LEU A 109 0.78 -9.39 0.30
C LEU A 109 2.26 -9.04 0.43
N LEU A 110 2.59 -7.75 0.51
CA LEU A 110 3.97 -7.28 0.40
C LEU A 110 4.58 -6.84 1.74
N SER A 111 3.76 -6.70 2.79
CA SER A 111 4.16 -6.09 4.07
C SER A 111 4.82 -4.71 3.88
N ARG A 112 4.37 -3.98 2.84
CA ARG A 112 4.81 -2.64 2.51
C ARG A 112 3.96 -1.62 3.26
N TYR A 113 4.16 -1.55 4.57
CA TYR A 113 3.40 -0.66 5.46
C TYR A 113 3.57 0.82 5.10
N ASP A 114 4.75 1.22 4.60
CA ASP A 114 5.03 2.54 4.06
C ASP A 114 4.08 2.91 2.90
N LYS A 115 3.95 2.02 1.92
CA LYS A 115 3.06 2.22 0.78
C LYS A 115 1.59 2.11 1.17
N ALA A 116 1.23 1.16 2.02
CA ALA A 116 -0.12 1.05 2.55
C ALA A 116 -0.58 2.35 3.23
N LEU A 117 0.29 2.98 4.04
CA LEU A 117 0.03 4.26 4.69
C LEU A 117 -0.21 5.40 3.70
N GLU A 118 0.52 5.48 2.58
CA GLU A 118 0.28 6.47 1.52
C GLU A 118 -1.16 6.34 0.98
N PHE A 119 -1.61 5.11 0.70
CA PHE A 119 -2.96 4.87 0.19
C PHE A 119 -4.05 5.14 1.23
N TYR A 120 -3.86 4.73 2.48
CA TYR A 120 -4.86 4.98 3.53
C TYR A 120 -4.99 6.47 3.85
N ARG A 121 -3.89 7.23 3.86
CA ARG A 121 -3.92 8.68 4.02
C ARG A 121 -4.63 9.37 2.87
N ALA A 122 -4.36 8.95 1.63
CA ALA A 122 -5.10 9.45 0.47
C ALA A 122 -6.61 9.12 0.53
N ALA A 123 -6.99 7.99 1.15
CA ALA A 123 -8.40 7.69 1.41
C ALA A 123 -9.04 8.64 2.45
N VAL A 124 -8.28 9.01 3.51
CA VAL A 124 -8.74 9.99 4.52
C VAL A 124 -8.83 11.40 3.94
N GLU A 125 -7.95 11.77 3.00
CA GLU A 125 -8.07 13.05 2.28
C GLU A 125 -9.37 13.15 1.47
N LEU A 126 -9.81 12.05 0.88
CA LEU A 126 -11.07 11.97 0.13
C LEU A 126 -12.31 11.86 1.04
N ASP A 127 -12.21 11.14 2.13
CA ASP A 127 -13.30 10.91 3.11
C ASP A 127 -12.73 11.02 4.54
N PRO A 128 -12.63 12.24 5.12
CA PRO A 128 -12.03 12.47 6.43
C PRO A 128 -12.71 11.72 7.60
N MET A 129 -13.98 11.37 7.44
CA MET A 129 -14.74 10.63 8.45
C MET A 129 -14.64 9.11 8.29
N ASN A 130 -13.80 8.61 7.41
CA ASN A 130 -13.63 7.19 7.14
C ASN A 130 -12.92 6.49 8.30
N GLN A 131 -13.69 5.89 9.20
CA GLN A 131 -13.16 5.19 10.37
C GLN A 131 -12.31 3.97 9.99
N ASP A 132 -12.67 3.29 8.89
CA ASP A 132 -11.98 2.11 8.40
C ASP A 132 -10.56 2.47 7.91
N ALA A 133 -10.39 3.56 7.14
CA ALA A 133 -9.08 4.06 6.75
C ALA A 133 -8.23 4.48 7.96
N ASN A 134 -8.82 5.18 8.94
CA ASN A 134 -8.12 5.59 10.16
C ASN A 134 -7.65 4.39 11.00
N GLN A 135 -8.46 3.35 11.12
CA GLN A 135 -8.08 2.11 11.81
C GLN A 135 -6.93 1.39 11.10
N ARG A 136 -6.94 1.36 9.76
CA ARG A 136 -5.85 0.78 8.96
C ARG A 136 -4.56 1.56 9.07
N ILE A 137 -4.63 2.90 9.13
CA ILE A 137 -3.46 3.74 9.42
C ILE A 137 -2.84 3.33 10.75
N ALA A 138 -3.61 3.29 11.82
CA ALA A 138 -3.11 2.91 13.15
C ALA A 138 -2.49 1.49 13.14
N THR A 139 -3.11 0.55 12.43
CA THR A 139 -2.59 -0.81 12.27
C THR A 139 -1.28 -0.84 11.50
N ALA A 140 -1.19 -0.13 10.37
CA ALA A 140 0.02 -0.08 9.55
C ALA A 140 1.17 0.61 10.29
N GLU A 141 0.90 1.70 11.02
CA GLU A 141 1.90 2.39 11.83
C GLU A 141 2.45 1.50 12.95
N SER A 142 1.59 0.73 13.62
CA SER A 142 2.01 -0.20 14.68
C SER A 142 2.87 -1.36 14.18
N ARG A 143 2.72 -1.75 12.90
CA ARG A 143 3.43 -2.87 12.28
C ARG A 143 4.63 -2.44 11.42
N ARG A 144 4.77 -1.15 11.17
CA ARG A 144 5.80 -0.61 10.27
C ARG A 144 7.22 -0.97 10.71
N TYR A 145 7.44 -1.01 12.02
CA TYR A 145 8.75 -1.28 12.61
C TYR A 145 8.68 -2.49 13.54
N VAL A 146 9.76 -3.25 13.57
CA VAL A 146 9.86 -4.35 14.52
C VAL A 146 10.00 -3.82 15.94
N SER A 147 9.20 -4.36 16.86
CA SER A 147 9.33 -4.07 18.28
C SER A 147 10.55 -4.78 18.87
N ILE A 148 11.36 -4.06 19.66
CA ILE A 148 12.50 -4.65 20.37
C ILE A 148 12.06 -5.79 21.31
N THR A 149 10.91 -5.63 21.96
CA THR A 149 10.35 -6.66 22.86
C THR A 149 9.95 -7.91 22.10
N ALA A 150 9.27 -7.77 20.94
CA ALA A 150 8.89 -8.91 20.11
C ALA A 150 10.13 -9.60 19.53
N PHE A 151 11.10 -8.84 19.02
CA PHE A 151 12.34 -9.38 18.48
C PHE A 151 13.17 -10.12 19.53
N ALA A 152 13.24 -9.59 20.76
CA ALA A 152 13.96 -10.22 21.85
C ALA A 152 13.36 -11.59 22.28
N ASN A 153 12.14 -11.90 21.89
CA ASN A 153 11.52 -13.20 22.11
C ASN A 153 11.84 -14.24 21.03
N VAL A 154 12.45 -13.84 19.93
CA VAL A 154 12.90 -14.79 18.89
C VAL A 154 14.12 -15.56 19.41
N ARG A 155 14.05 -16.89 19.35
CA ARG A 155 15.07 -17.81 19.85
C ARG A 155 15.57 -18.74 18.73
N THR A 156 16.82 -19.11 18.81
CA THR A 156 17.39 -20.21 18.00
C THR A 156 16.52 -21.46 18.14
N GLY A 157 16.29 -22.17 17.04
CA GLY A 157 15.43 -23.34 16.98
C GLY A 157 13.97 -23.07 16.66
N MET A 158 13.51 -21.82 16.68
CA MET A 158 12.17 -21.46 16.24
C MET A 158 12.00 -21.63 14.74
N LYS A 159 10.81 -22.07 14.30
CA LYS A 159 10.44 -22.16 12.89
C LYS A 159 9.99 -20.78 12.36
N GLU A 160 10.05 -20.60 11.06
CA GLU A 160 9.55 -19.37 10.38
C GLU A 160 8.14 -18.99 10.81
N ASP A 161 7.22 -19.99 10.98
CA ASP A 161 5.85 -19.73 11.41
C ASP A 161 5.76 -19.18 12.84
N ASP A 162 6.64 -19.61 13.74
CA ASP A 162 6.69 -19.10 15.12
C ASP A 162 7.19 -17.64 15.10
N VAL A 163 8.24 -17.39 14.35
CA VAL A 163 8.80 -16.04 14.15
C VAL A 163 7.74 -15.11 13.54
N ARG A 164 7.03 -15.57 12.51
CA ARG A 164 5.95 -14.79 11.88
C ARG A 164 4.85 -14.39 12.87
N ARG A 165 4.50 -15.27 13.80
CA ARG A 165 3.50 -14.95 14.84
C ARG A 165 4.02 -13.91 15.84
N LEU A 166 5.32 -13.88 16.13
CA LEU A 166 5.92 -12.96 17.08
C LEU A 166 6.19 -11.57 16.51
N VAL A 167 6.84 -11.50 15.34
CA VAL A 167 7.35 -10.26 14.76
C VAL A 167 6.71 -9.90 13.41
N GLY A 168 5.81 -10.72 12.90
CA GLY A 168 5.22 -10.54 11.57
C GLY A 168 6.15 -10.96 10.44
N LEU A 169 5.68 -10.75 9.20
CA LEU A 169 6.52 -10.91 8.01
C LEU A 169 7.23 -9.61 7.71
N PRO A 170 8.51 -9.64 7.30
CA PRO A 170 9.17 -8.46 6.77
C PRO A 170 8.63 -8.11 5.38
N ARG A 171 8.99 -6.94 4.87
CA ARG A 171 8.76 -6.58 3.47
C ARG A 171 9.30 -7.70 2.57
N GLU A 172 8.60 -7.96 1.47
CA GLU A 172 8.98 -9.04 0.57
C GLU A 172 10.40 -8.84 -0.01
N ASP A 173 10.73 -7.62 -0.42
CA ASP A 173 12.03 -7.23 -0.95
C ASP A 173 13.16 -7.25 0.10
N TRP A 174 12.84 -7.37 1.39
CA TRP A 174 13.77 -7.50 2.52
C TRP A 174 13.96 -8.95 2.99
N ILE A 175 13.36 -9.92 2.28
CA ILE A 175 13.68 -11.34 2.43
C ILE A 175 14.77 -11.70 1.44
N LYS A 176 15.88 -12.21 1.95
CA LYS A 176 16.98 -12.74 1.12
C LYS A 176 17.05 -14.24 1.32
N GLN A 177 17.24 -14.96 0.22
CA GLN A 177 17.32 -16.41 0.25
C GLN A 177 18.42 -16.89 -0.68
N VAL A 178 19.19 -17.88 -0.23
CA VAL A 178 20.22 -18.55 -1.00
C VAL A 178 20.16 -20.05 -0.74
N VAL A 179 20.37 -20.85 -1.77
CA VAL A 179 20.53 -22.31 -1.66
C VAL A 179 22.01 -22.64 -1.80
N GLN A 180 22.59 -23.29 -0.78
CA GLN A 180 23.98 -23.71 -0.77
C GLN A 180 24.09 -25.14 -0.23
N ASN A 181 24.76 -26.02 -0.97
CA ASN A 181 24.96 -27.44 -0.59
C ASN A 181 23.64 -28.16 -0.23
N GLY A 182 22.56 -27.89 -0.97
CA GLY A 182 21.23 -28.47 -0.74
C GLY A 182 20.48 -27.91 0.49
N ARG A 183 21.04 -26.92 1.19
CA ARG A 183 20.38 -26.23 2.31
C ARG A 183 19.87 -24.87 1.87
N VAL A 184 18.74 -24.47 2.42
CA VAL A 184 18.10 -23.17 2.16
C VAL A 184 18.41 -22.24 3.31
N TYR A 185 19.20 -21.20 3.04
CA TYR A 185 19.46 -20.13 3.99
C TYR A 185 18.58 -18.95 3.64
N SER A 186 17.85 -18.44 4.62
CA SER A 186 17.06 -17.21 4.45
C SER A 186 17.38 -16.19 5.54
N VAL A 187 17.24 -14.91 5.17
CA VAL A 187 17.43 -13.77 6.08
C VAL A 187 16.19 -12.89 5.97
N TRP A 188 15.52 -12.70 7.08
CA TRP A 188 14.42 -11.77 7.21
C TRP A 188 14.91 -10.48 7.88
N ILE A 189 14.81 -9.36 7.15
CA ILE A 189 15.31 -8.07 7.60
C ILE A 189 14.10 -7.19 7.93
N TYR A 190 14.16 -6.48 9.06
CA TYR A 190 13.10 -5.64 9.56
C TYR A 190 13.60 -4.22 9.81
N PRO A 191 12.85 -3.18 9.41
CA PRO A 191 13.20 -1.81 9.76
C PRO A 191 12.98 -1.55 11.25
N LYS A 192 13.80 -0.67 11.82
CA LYS A 192 13.67 -0.16 13.19
C LYS A 192 13.24 1.30 13.17
N VAL A 193 12.65 1.75 14.27
CA VAL A 193 12.21 3.15 14.44
C VAL A 193 13.36 4.15 14.31
N ASP A 194 14.56 3.78 14.74
CA ASP A 194 15.76 4.60 14.70
C ASP A 194 16.44 4.70 13.32
N GLY A 195 15.81 4.15 12.28
CA GLY A 195 16.34 4.12 10.91
C GLY A 195 17.30 2.98 10.59
N GLY A 196 17.65 2.15 11.60
CA GLY A 196 18.45 0.94 11.40
C GLY A 196 17.60 -0.26 10.98
N ALA A 197 18.24 -1.42 10.96
CA ALA A 197 17.58 -2.70 10.69
C ALA A 197 17.95 -3.77 11.71
N SER A 198 17.11 -4.79 11.81
CA SER A 198 17.39 -6.04 12.51
C SER A 198 17.22 -7.20 11.54
N ALA A 199 17.87 -8.33 11.80
CA ALA A 199 17.80 -9.50 10.94
C ALA A 199 17.66 -10.80 11.74
N ILE A 200 16.88 -11.72 11.17
CA ILE A 200 16.70 -13.08 11.66
C ILE A 200 17.16 -14.02 10.55
N TYR A 201 18.05 -14.94 10.90
CA TYR A 201 18.70 -15.85 9.97
C TYR A 201 18.15 -17.26 10.17
N PHE A 202 17.79 -17.91 9.07
CA PHE A 202 17.21 -19.25 9.05
C PHE A 202 18.08 -20.20 8.22
N ASP A 203 18.17 -21.44 8.70
CA ASP A 203 18.70 -22.58 7.98
C ASP A 203 17.60 -23.62 7.85
N ASN A 204 17.18 -23.93 6.61
CA ASN A 204 16.03 -24.78 6.30
C ASN A 204 14.76 -24.41 7.11
N GLY A 205 14.46 -23.09 7.23
CA GLY A 205 13.29 -22.57 7.91
C GLY A 205 13.37 -22.58 9.45
N VAL A 206 14.56 -22.81 10.03
CA VAL A 206 14.80 -22.81 11.47
C VAL A 206 15.77 -21.69 11.83
N VAL A 207 15.45 -20.87 12.82
CA VAL A 207 16.31 -19.77 13.29
C VAL A 207 17.62 -20.34 13.85
N TYR A 208 18.74 -19.85 13.31
CA TYR A 208 20.07 -20.17 13.87
C TYR A 208 20.80 -18.94 14.43
N HIS A 209 20.38 -17.72 14.02
CA HIS A 209 21.00 -16.48 14.49
C HIS A 209 20.02 -15.31 14.41
N THR A 210 20.18 -14.34 15.31
CA THR A 210 19.46 -13.05 15.28
C THR A 210 20.45 -11.91 15.46
N ASN A 211 20.24 -10.78 14.77
CA ASN A 211 21.06 -9.58 14.88
C ASN A 211 20.17 -8.34 14.95
N TRP A 212 20.12 -7.69 16.13
CA TRP A 212 19.34 -6.47 16.31
C TRP A 212 19.88 -5.27 15.53
N ASN A 213 21.17 -5.20 15.28
CA ASN A 213 21.84 -4.10 14.57
C ASN A 213 22.41 -4.57 13.22
N ALA A 214 21.57 -5.16 12.40
CA ALA A 214 21.93 -5.57 11.04
C ALA A 214 22.04 -4.35 10.11
N ALA A 215 22.79 -4.52 9.02
CA ALA A 215 22.79 -3.55 7.94
C ALA A 215 21.43 -3.56 7.22
N ALA A 216 20.86 -2.39 7.01
CA ALA A 216 19.68 -2.27 6.14
C ALA A 216 20.08 -2.68 4.70
N PRO A 217 19.19 -3.37 3.97
CA PRO A 217 19.45 -3.60 2.55
C PRO A 217 19.56 -2.25 1.85
N PRO A 218 20.41 -2.11 0.82
CA PRO A 218 20.43 -0.89 0.04
C PRO A 218 19.01 -0.60 -0.43
N SER A 219 18.49 0.60 -0.13
CA SER A 219 17.18 1.00 -0.59
C SER A 219 17.19 0.82 -2.11
N ALA A 220 16.25 0.07 -2.64
CA ALA A 220 15.97 0.12 -4.07
C ALA A 220 15.63 1.58 -4.34
N ALA A 221 16.62 2.33 -4.81
CA ALA A 221 16.41 3.70 -5.26
C ALA A 221 15.22 3.66 -6.20
N THR A 222 14.25 4.47 -5.91
CA THR A 222 13.05 4.75 -6.68
C THR A 222 13.36 4.67 -8.18
N ARG A 223 12.95 3.59 -8.82
CA ARG A 223 12.89 3.49 -10.28
C ARG A 223 11.44 3.58 -10.69
#